data_3d54dcc6520f19f97213a6d3694c3dfe
#
_entry.id   3d54dcc6520f19f97213a6d3694c3dfe
#
_cell.length_a   1.000
_cell.length_b   1.000
_cell.length_c   1.000
_cell.angle_alpha   90.00
_cell.angle_beta   90.00
_cell.angle_gamma   90.00
#
_symmetry.space_group_name_H-M   'P 1'
#
loop_
_entity.id
_entity.type
_entity.pdbx_description
1 polymer ?
#
loop_
_entity_poly.entity_id
_entity_poly.type
_entity_poly.pdbx_seq_one_letter_code
_entity_poly.pdbx_strand_id
1 'polypeptide(L)'
;MSVNRSSTADFDGDGRTDISVFRPSDGTWYVMQSGSNTFRAQPFGQNGDKIVPGDYDGDGRTDFAVFRQTPQNGIWYVMRSSDNSFSTVQWGLNTDKPTPGDFDGDGKTDIAVYRGGTWYVLQSSNGQSTTHQFGAPDDIPVAAANVQ
;
A
#
# COMPACT_ATOMS: atom_id res chain seq x y z
N MET A 1 8.81 -14.39 21.53
CA MET A 1 7.90 -14.52 20.38
C MET A 1 7.66 -13.15 19.79
N SER A 2 8.23 -12.89 18.66
CA SER A 2 8.02 -11.61 18.00
C SER A 2 6.66 -11.66 17.32
N VAL A 3 5.73 -10.88 17.82
CA VAL A 3 4.48 -10.64 17.12
C VAL A 3 4.81 -9.64 16.04
N ASN A 4 4.80 -10.07 14.80
CA ASN A 4 4.94 -9.16 13.68
C ASN A 4 3.66 -8.35 13.58
N ARG A 5 3.63 -7.24 14.30
CA ARG A 5 2.52 -6.31 14.19
C ARG A 5 2.88 -5.30 13.13
N SER A 6 2.46 -5.56 11.92
CA SER A 6 2.49 -4.49 10.95
C SER A 6 1.35 -3.55 11.31
N SER A 7 1.69 -2.50 12.01
CA SER A 7 0.74 -1.41 12.18
C SER A 7 0.74 -0.60 10.89
N THR A 8 -0.41 -0.04 10.56
CA THR A 8 -0.54 0.83 9.40
C THR A 8 0.22 2.12 9.67
N ALA A 9 0.97 2.59 8.68
CA ALA A 9 1.73 3.85 8.77
C ALA A 9 2.74 3.85 9.91
N ASP A 10 3.54 2.79 9.97
CA ASP A 10 4.67 2.68 10.90
C ASP A 10 5.95 2.73 10.08
N PHE A 11 6.40 3.93 9.76
CA PHE A 11 7.51 4.14 8.83
C PHE A 11 8.87 3.93 9.47
N ASP A 12 8.97 4.01 10.79
CA ASP A 12 10.23 3.75 11.50
C ASP A 12 10.30 2.34 12.09
N GLY A 13 9.19 1.59 12.06
CA GLY A 13 9.20 0.19 12.47
C GLY A 13 9.21 -0.04 13.98
N ASP A 14 8.77 0.93 14.79
CA ASP A 14 8.79 0.80 16.25
C ASP A 14 7.53 0.12 16.81
N GLY A 15 6.61 -0.28 15.96
CA GLY A 15 5.35 -0.93 16.35
C GLY A 15 4.23 0.03 16.65
N ARG A 16 4.45 1.33 16.49
CA ARG A 16 3.43 2.36 16.71
C ARG A 16 3.09 3.03 15.39
N THR A 17 1.84 3.44 15.26
CA THR A 17 1.42 4.21 14.08
C THR A 17 2.02 5.60 14.13
N ASP A 18 2.65 6.02 13.05
CA ASP A 18 3.17 7.37 12.90
C ASP A 18 2.07 8.31 12.43
N ILE A 19 2.19 9.58 12.80
CA ILE A 19 1.28 10.61 12.28
C ILE A 19 1.80 11.02 10.92
N SER A 20 0.98 10.80 9.89
CA SER A 20 1.43 11.04 8.53
C SER A 20 0.30 11.51 7.63
N VAL A 21 0.67 12.31 6.64
CA VAL A 21 -0.26 12.78 5.60
C VAL A 21 0.43 12.69 4.25
N PHE A 22 -0.37 12.50 3.20
CA PHE A 22 0.07 12.66 1.82
C PHE A 22 -0.57 13.92 1.28
N ARG A 23 0.25 14.82 0.73
CA ARG A 23 -0.25 16.07 0.16
C ARG A 23 -0.26 15.97 -1.37
N PRO A 24 -1.44 15.84 -1.98
CA PRO A 24 -1.51 15.66 -3.44
C PRO A 24 -0.92 16.82 -4.23
N SER A 25 -1.03 18.04 -3.71
CA SER A 25 -0.60 19.23 -4.46
C SER A 25 0.90 19.26 -4.75
N ASP A 26 1.72 18.63 -3.90
CA ASP A 26 3.16 18.55 -4.12
C ASP A 26 3.68 17.10 -4.19
N GLY A 27 2.80 16.10 -4.09
CA GLY A 27 3.19 14.69 -4.18
C GLY A 27 4.11 14.24 -3.07
N THR A 28 3.98 14.80 -1.88
CA THR A 28 4.91 14.57 -0.79
C THR A 28 4.21 13.94 0.41
N TRP A 29 4.86 12.94 1.00
CA TRP A 29 4.45 12.32 2.24
C TRP A 29 5.15 13.03 3.40
N TYR A 30 4.39 13.45 4.38
CA TYR A 30 4.90 14.11 5.58
C TYR A 30 4.65 13.18 6.76
N VAL A 31 5.71 12.76 7.44
CA VAL A 31 5.64 11.76 8.50
C VAL A 31 6.31 12.30 9.77
N MET A 32 5.58 12.26 10.87
CA MET A 32 6.14 12.47 12.20
C MET A 32 6.35 11.10 12.82
N GLN A 33 7.59 10.66 12.88
CA GLN A 33 7.93 9.33 13.36
C GLN A 33 7.81 9.26 14.88
N SER A 34 7.00 8.32 15.36
CA SER A 34 6.66 8.22 16.77
C SER A 34 7.84 7.78 17.63
N GLY A 35 8.70 6.92 17.10
CA GLY A 35 9.81 6.36 17.86
C GLY A 35 10.90 7.35 18.13
N SER A 36 11.14 8.30 17.23
CA SER A 36 12.26 9.22 17.32
C SER A 36 11.83 10.69 17.41
N ASN A 37 10.53 10.97 17.28
CA ASN A 37 9.99 12.33 17.15
C ASN A 37 10.64 13.12 16.02
N THR A 38 11.13 12.42 14.99
CA THR A 38 11.72 13.07 13.83
C THR A 38 10.69 13.28 12.74
N PHE A 39 10.85 14.38 12.03
CA PHE A 39 10.02 14.72 10.89
C PHE A 39 10.70 14.24 9.62
N ARG A 40 9.92 13.60 8.75
CA ARG A 40 10.40 13.16 7.44
C ARG A 40 9.45 13.66 6.37
N ALA A 41 9.98 14.28 5.33
CA ALA A 41 9.24 14.65 4.13
C ALA A 41 9.80 13.84 2.98
N GLN A 42 8.94 13.06 2.33
CA GLN A 42 9.38 12.17 1.25
C GLN A 42 8.55 12.45 0.00
N PRO A 43 9.14 13.09 -1.01
CA PRO A 43 8.47 13.24 -2.30
C PRO A 43 8.33 11.87 -2.98
N PHE A 44 7.10 11.43 -3.19
CA PHE A 44 6.82 10.18 -3.90
C PHE A 44 5.35 10.14 -4.28
N GLY A 45 5.08 10.26 -5.56
CA GLY A 45 3.72 10.31 -6.08
C GLY A 45 3.40 11.64 -6.73
N GLN A 46 2.15 11.79 -7.12
CA GLN A 46 1.67 13.01 -7.76
C GLN A 46 0.19 13.20 -7.47
N ASN A 47 -0.34 14.35 -7.85
CA ASN A 47 -1.76 14.63 -7.71
C ASN A 47 -2.58 13.62 -8.50
N GLY A 48 -3.64 13.11 -7.88
CA GLY A 48 -4.49 12.09 -8.46
C GLY A 48 -4.12 10.66 -8.09
N ASP A 49 -2.93 10.43 -7.56
CA ASP A 49 -2.55 9.10 -7.07
C ASP A 49 -3.36 8.71 -5.84
N LYS A 50 -3.68 7.43 -5.72
CA LYS A 50 -4.28 6.88 -4.51
C LYS A 50 -3.17 6.31 -3.64
N ILE A 51 -3.18 6.64 -2.36
CA ILE A 51 -2.17 6.13 -1.44
C ILE A 51 -2.49 4.68 -1.06
N VAL A 52 -1.47 3.83 -1.10
CA VAL A 52 -1.60 2.41 -0.77
C VAL A 52 -0.43 1.96 0.11
N PRO A 53 -0.19 2.63 1.25
CA PRO A 53 0.94 2.27 2.11
C PRO A 53 0.82 0.85 2.63
N GLY A 54 1.96 0.19 2.82
CA GLY A 54 2.03 -1.16 3.33
C GLY A 54 3.47 -1.58 3.46
N ASP A 55 3.70 -2.73 4.06
CA ASP A 55 5.04 -3.30 4.23
C ASP A 55 5.27 -4.31 3.10
N TYR A 56 5.71 -3.83 1.95
CA TYR A 56 5.82 -4.65 0.76
C TYR A 56 7.06 -5.55 0.73
N ASP A 57 8.09 -5.20 1.49
CA ASP A 57 9.31 -6.01 1.57
C ASP A 57 9.39 -6.85 2.85
N GLY A 58 8.46 -6.69 3.77
CA GLY A 58 8.39 -7.54 4.97
C GLY A 58 9.40 -7.18 6.05
N ASP A 59 9.93 -5.96 6.06
CA ASP A 59 10.95 -5.55 7.03
C ASP A 59 10.38 -4.97 8.32
N GLY A 60 9.06 -4.92 8.45
CA GLY A 60 8.39 -4.35 9.61
C GLY A 60 8.16 -2.86 9.56
N ARG A 61 8.51 -2.22 8.45
CA ARG A 61 8.29 -0.78 8.24
C ARG A 61 7.30 -0.56 7.12
N THR A 62 6.47 0.45 7.27
CA THR A 62 5.56 0.84 6.21
C THR A 62 6.32 1.50 5.07
N ASP A 63 6.04 1.06 3.85
CA ASP A 63 6.63 1.63 2.65
C ASP A 63 5.72 2.67 2.05
N PHE A 64 6.31 3.60 1.31
CA PHE A 64 5.57 4.61 0.57
C PHE A 64 5.08 3.99 -0.73
N ALA A 65 3.78 4.01 -0.97
CA ALA A 65 3.24 3.40 -2.17
C ALA A 65 2.02 4.14 -2.65
N VAL A 66 1.90 4.22 -3.98
CA VAL A 66 0.76 4.86 -4.62
C VAL A 66 0.27 3.99 -5.77
N PHE A 67 -1.03 4.09 -6.04
CA PHE A 67 -1.68 3.46 -7.18
C PHE A 67 -2.06 4.59 -8.14
N ARG A 68 -1.54 4.53 -9.35
CA ARG A 68 -1.76 5.57 -10.35
C ARG A 68 -2.66 5.07 -11.44
N GLN A 69 -3.73 5.79 -11.68
CA GLN A 69 -4.64 5.51 -12.77
C GLN A 69 -4.08 6.12 -14.04
N THR A 70 -3.76 5.26 -15.00
CA THR A 70 -3.42 5.69 -16.37
C THR A 70 -4.68 5.60 -17.22
N PRO A 71 -4.64 6.02 -18.50
CA PRO A 71 -5.85 5.90 -19.35
C PRO A 71 -6.40 4.47 -19.49
N GLN A 72 -5.60 3.44 -19.22
CA GLN A 72 -6.01 2.06 -19.41
C GLN A 72 -5.81 1.16 -18.20
N ASN A 73 -4.78 1.44 -17.39
CA ASN A 73 -4.32 0.51 -16.36
C ASN A 73 -4.13 1.19 -15.02
N GLY A 74 -3.94 0.36 -13.99
CA GLY A 74 -3.46 0.79 -12.70
C GLY A 74 -1.98 0.43 -12.56
N ILE A 75 -1.17 1.36 -12.11
CA ILE A 75 0.25 1.12 -11.88
C ILE A 75 0.56 1.39 -10.42
N TRP A 76 1.21 0.43 -9.78
CA TRP A 76 1.63 0.52 -8.39
C TRP A 76 3.08 0.97 -8.35
N TYR A 77 3.35 2.02 -7.62
CA TYR A 77 4.70 2.52 -7.36
C TYR A 77 4.97 2.34 -5.88
N VAL A 78 6.03 1.60 -5.56
CA VAL A 78 6.39 1.29 -4.17
C VAL A 78 7.82 1.73 -3.92
N MET A 79 8.02 2.61 -2.94
CA MET A 79 9.34 3.00 -2.46
C MET A 79 9.54 2.44 -1.07
N ARG A 80 10.55 1.58 -0.92
CA ARG A 80 10.84 0.96 0.37
C ARG A 80 11.42 1.98 1.33
N SER A 81 10.86 2.01 2.53
CA SER A 81 11.30 2.97 3.55
C SER A 81 12.68 2.64 4.09
N SER A 82 13.11 1.38 3.99
CA SER A 82 14.38 0.94 4.54
C SER A 82 15.59 1.46 3.77
N ASP A 83 15.52 1.48 2.43
CA ASP A 83 16.68 1.82 1.59
C ASP A 83 16.34 2.78 0.45
N ASN A 84 15.10 3.26 0.37
CA ASN A 84 14.59 4.14 -0.68
C ASN A 84 14.63 3.55 -2.09
N SER A 85 14.80 2.24 -2.20
CA SER A 85 14.67 1.58 -3.51
C SER A 85 13.20 1.58 -3.93
N PHE A 86 12.95 1.67 -5.24
CA PHE A 86 11.56 1.67 -5.67
C PHE A 86 11.34 0.68 -6.81
N SER A 87 10.09 0.23 -6.91
CA SER A 87 9.65 -0.69 -7.95
C SER A 87 8.30 -0.26 -8.48
N THR A 88 8.00 -0.71 -9.70
CA THR A 88 6.70 -0.47 -10.33
C THR A 88 6.09 -1.80 -10.72
N VAL A 89 4.78 -1.93 -10.54
CA VAL A 89 4.03 -3.11 -10.94
C VAL A 89 2.75 -2.65 -11.61
N GLN A 90 2.50 -3.15 -12.82
CA GLN A 90 1.22 -2.93 -13.47
C GLN A 90 0.26 -4.02 -13.02
N TRP A 91 -0.78 -3.63 -12.26
CA TRP A 91 -1.76 -4.59 -11.78
C TRP A 91 -3.11 -3.88 -11.65
N GLY A 92 -4.09 -4.40 -12.36
CA GLY A 92 -5.43 -3.86 -12.35
C GLY A 92 -5.70 -2.88 -13.49
N LEU A 93 -6.92 -2.41 -13.53
CA LEU A 93 -7.38 -1.41 -14.50
C LEU A 93 -7.50 -0.06 -13.81
N ASN A 94 -7.62 1.00 -14.60
CA ASN A 94 -7.71 2.36 -14.08
C ASN A 94 -8.98 2.60 -13.24
N THR A 95 -10.02 1.79 -13.40
CA THR A 95 -11.26 1.92 -12.65
C THR A 95 -11.29 1.05 -11.39
N ASP A 96 -10.30 0.21 -11.17
CA ASP A 96 -10.27 -0.69 -10.05
C ASP A 96 -10.02 0.05 -8.74
N LYS A 97 -10.46 -0.54 -7.64
CA LYS A 97 -10.20 -0.04 -6.30
C LYS A 97 -8.98 -0.77 -5.73
N PRO A 98 -7.88 -0.08 -5.45
CA PRO A 98 -6.72 -0.74 -4.85
C PRO A 98 -7.03 -1.16 -3.41
N THR A 99 -6.66 -2.38 -3.07
CA THR A 99 -6.95 -2.95 -1.75
C THR A 99 -5.78 -3.82 -1.28
N PRO A 100 -4.61 -3.22 -1.01
CA PRO A 100 -3.45 -4.00 -0.58
C PRO A 100 -3.66 -4.66 0.76
N GLY A 101 -3.03 -5.81 0.97
CA GLY A 101 -3.09 -6.54 2.21
C GLY A 101 -2.19 -7.75 2.15
N ASP A 102 -1.97 -8.38 3.29
CA ASP A 102 -1.19 -9.62 3.37
C ASP A 102 -2.16 -10.80 3.26
N PHE A 103 -2.47 -11.19 2.04
CA PHE A 103 -3.51 -12.21 1.80
C PHE A 103 -3.01 -13.64 1.98
N ASP A 104 -1.70 -13.86 1.90
CA ASP A 104 -1.13 -15.19 2.07
C ASP A 104 -0.46 -15.39 3.43
N GLY A 105 -0.40 -14.37 4.27
CA GLY A 105 0.10 -14.48 5.63
C GLY A 105 1.61 -14.57 5.75
N ASP A 106 2.35 -14.13 4.73
CA ASP A 106 3.81 -14.23 4.74
C ASP A 106 4.52 -13.02 5.37
N GLY A 107 3.78 -12.04 5.84
CA GLY A 107 4.34 -10.83 6.44
C GLY A 107 4.63 -9.71 5.44
N LYS A 108 4.34 -9.92 4.17
CA LYS A 108 4.50 -8.90 3.13
C LYS A 108 3.15 -8.48 2.59
N THR A 109 3.02 -7.20 2.33
CA THR A 109 1.80 -6.68 1.70
C THR A 109 1.74 -7.13 0.25
N ASP A 110 0.60 -7.70 -0.14
CA ASP A 110 0.33 -8.11 -1.50
C ASP A 110 -0.39 -6.98 -2.25
N ILE A 111 -0.17 -6.95 -3.56
CA ILE A 111 -0.83 -6.00 -4.44
C ILE A 111 -2.18 -6.60 -4.84
N ALA A 112 -3.26 -5.85 -4.64
CA ALA A 112 -4.59 -6.35 -4.94
C ALA A 112 -5.52 -5.23 -5.38
N VAL A 113 -6.47 -5.59 -6.23
CA VAL A 113 -7.53 -4.69 -6.67
C VAL A 113 -8.88 -5.36 -6.56
N TYR A 114 -9.92 -4.56 -6.39
CA TYR A 114 -11.30 -5.01 -6.32
C TYR A 114 -12.07 -4.42 -7.49
N ARG A 115 -12.76 -5.28 -8.23
CA ARG A 115 -13.52 -4.89 -9.41
C ARG A 115 -14.83 -5.64 -9.47
N GLY A 116 -15.93 -4.92 -9.29
CA GLY A 116 -17.25 -5.50 -9.54
C GLY A 116 -17.59 -6.76 -8.73
N GLY A 117 -17.10 -6.86 -7.51
CA GLY A 117 -17.32 -8.04 -6.67
C GLY A 117 -16.22 -9.08 -6.79
N THR A 118 -15.16 -8.82 -7.52
CA THR A 118 -14.05 -9.76 -7.68
C THR A 118 -12.76 -9.17 -7.15
N TRP A 119 -12.04 -9.96 -6.38
CA TRP A 119 -10.74 -9.60 -5.82
C TRP A 119 -9.65 -10.24 -6.67
N TYR A 120 -8.72 -9.42 -7.15
CA TYR A 120 -7.56 -9.88 -7.93
C TYR A 120 -6.32 -9.61 -7.11
N VAL A 121 -5.66 -10.67 -6.65
CA VAL A 121 -4.52 -10.56 -5.73
C VAL A 121 -3.27 -11.08 -6.43
N LEU A 122 -2.21 -10.27 -6.40
CA LEU A 122 -0.88 -10.67 -6.84
C LEU A 122 -0.03 -10.91 -5.61
N GLN A 123 0.27 -12.18 -5.32
CA GLN A 123 0.96 -12.57 -4.10
C GLN A 123 2.44 -12.19 -4.17
N SER A 124 2.92 -11.49 -3.15
CA SER A 124 4.31 -11.04 -3.08
C SER A 124 5.29 -12.19 -2.90
N SER A 125 4.85 -13.28 -2.26
CA SER A 125 5.72 -14.40 -1.94
C SER A 125 6.19 -15.18 -3.16
N ASN A 126 5.32 -15.32 -4.17
CA ASN A 126 5.60 -16.20 -5.31
C ASN A 126 5.25 -15.59 -6.66
N GLY A 127 4.71 -14.37 -6.70
CA GLY A 127 4.31 -13.72 -7.93
C GLY A 127 3.09 -14.33 -8.61
N GLN A 128 2.38 -15.22 -7.94
CA GLN A 128 1.19 -15.84 -8.49
C GLN A 128 -0.03 -14.97 -8.21
N SER A 129 -1.02 -15.08 -9.10
CA SER A 129 -2.26 -14.35 -8.95
C SER A 129 -3.38 -15.28 -8.50
N THR A 130 -4.25 -14.77 -7.64
CA THR A 130 -5.46 -15.46 -7.23
C THR A 130 -6.65 -14.55 -7.43
N THR A 131 -7.82 -15.17 -7.60
CA THR A 131 -9.06 -14.46 -7.88
C THR A 131 -10.14 -15.00 -6.94
N HIS A 132 -10.87 -14.09 -6.29
CA HIS A 132 -11.96 -14.46 -5.40
C HIS A 132 -13.17 -13.60 -5.70
N GLN A 133 -14.33 -14.23 -5.82
CA GLN A 133 -15.59 -13.52 -5.95
C GLN A 133 -16.22 -13.37 -4.58
N PHE A 134 -16.33 -12.15 -4.11
CA PHE A 134 -16.98 -11.85 -2.85
C PHE A 134 -17.37 -10.38 -2.81
N GLY A 135 -18.66 -10.13 -2.79
CA GLY A 135 -19.19 -8.78 -2.73
C GLY A 135 -19.98 -8.41 -3.97
N ALA A 136 -20.53 -7.20 -3.94
CA ALA A 136 -21.31 -6.62 -5.02
C ALA A 136 -20.51 -5.49 -5.70
N PRO A 137 -20.91 -5.06 -6.91
CA PRO A 137 -20.12 -4.07 -7.66
C PRO A 137 -19.85 -2.76 -6.93
N ASP A 138 -20.79 -2.30 -6.09
CA ASP A 138 -20.65 -1.03 -5.40
C ASP A 138 -20.10 -1.15 -3.98
N ASP A 139 -19.72 -2.36 -3.58
CA ASP A 139 -19.17 -2.57 -2.25
C ASP A 139 -17.78 -1.95 -2.13
N ILE A 140 -17.41 -1.63 -0.89
CA ILE A 140 -16.10 -1.05 -0.57
C ILE A 140 -15.24 -2.16 0.03
N PRO A 141 -14.08 -2.48 -0.58
CA PRO A 141 -13.21 -3.49 -0.01
C PRO A 141 -12.57 -3.00 1.29
N VAL A 142 -12.41 -3.90 2.25
CA VAL A 142 -12.01 -3.55 3.62
C VAL A 142 -10.66 -4.18 3.98
N ALA A 143 -9.97 -4.82 3.05
CA ALA A 143 -8.70 -5.48 3.34
C ALA A 143 -7.61 -4.48 3.72
N ALA A 144 -7.64 -3.30 3.13
CA ALA A 144 -6.66 -2.26 3.43
C ALA A 144 -7.10 -1.46 4.65
N ALA A 145 -6.12 -0.99 5.42
CA ALA A 145 -6.42 -0.20 6.61
C ALA A 145 -6.94 1.19 6.27
N ASN A 146 -6.65 1.69 5.09
CA ASN A 146 -7.17 2.97 4.62
C ASN A 146 -8.32 2.73 3.65
N VAL A 147 -9.47 2.61 4.22
CA VAL A 147 -10.70 2.47 3.43
C VAL A 147 -11.12 3.85 2.98
N GLN A 148 -11.24 4.04 1.70
CA GLN A 148 -11.67 5.31 1.13
C GLN A 148 -13.05 5.19 0.50
#